data_52a2f06252dd841bb77038ebe23bc611
#
_entry.id   52a2f06252dd841bb77038ebe23bc611
#
_cell.length_a   1.000
_cell.length_b   1.000
_cell.length_c   1.000
_cell.angle_alpha   90.00
_cell.angle_beta   90.00
_cell.angle_gamma   90.00
#
_symmetry.space_group_name_H-M   'P 1'
#
loop_
_entity.id
_entity.type
_entity.pdbx_description
1 polymer ?
#
loop_
_entity_poly.entity_id
_entity_poly.type
_entity_poly.pdbx_seq_one_letter_code
_entity_poly.pdbx_strand_id
1 'polypeptide(L)'
;DELNSAPPSTQAAAYQLVLNRKVGQYALPDNVRIVCAGNHQTDRGVTYNMPSPLANRFAHINMAVDFDDFMNFAVNNNVHPDVIGYLNFAKGDLFDFDPKNAGKAWASPRSWVRGVSSMLFTPGFDTADPIEQKAEIAGAVGDGIAAKFVEHRRVAEFLPSVEDVLAGKVKKLDTKLNQEISAKYALVIGLAYTLNETYQSNDKKAFKTEFNHGIRFAYD
;
A
#
# COMPACT_ATOMS: atom_id res chain seq x y z
N ASP A 1 -21.95 1.82 2.88
CA ASP A 1 -20.78 1.07 3.35
C ASP A 1 -21.20 0.16 4.49
N GLU A 2 -20.52 -0.99 4.65
CA GLU A 2 -20.73 -1.97 5.75
C GLU A 2 -22.17 -2.44 5.92
N LEU A 3 -22.90 -2.67 4.85
CA LEU A 3 -24.32 -3.06 4.91
C LEU A 3 -24.54 -4.31 5.75
N ASN A 4 -23.65 -5.29 5.67
CA ASN A 4 -23.74 -6.54 6.44
C ASN A 4 -23.22 -6.44 7.88
N SER A 5 -22.68 -5.30 8.30
CA SER A 5 -22.37 -5.01 9.71
C SER A 5 -23.62 -4.51 10.47
N ALA A 6 -24.64 -4.10 9.74
CA ALA A 6 -25.91 -3.69 10.32
C ALA A 6 -26.74 -4.91 10.79
N PRO A 7 -27.47 -4.82 11.92
CA PRO A 7 -28.39 -5.86 12.36
C PRO A 7 -29.44 -6.21 11.29
N PRO A 8 -29.96 -7.44 11.24
CA PRO A 8 -30.93 -7.88 10.22
C PRO A 8 -32.16 -6.96 10.10
N SER A 9 -32.63 -6.37 11.20
CA SER A 9 -33.73 -5.40 11.19
C SER A 9 -33.39 -4.13 10.41
N THR A 10 -32.16 -3.63 10.54
CA THR A 10 -31.67 -2.47 9.79
C THR A 10 -31.43 -2.83 8.32
N GLN A 11 -30.89 -4.03 8.05
CA GLN A 11 -30.76 -4.53 6.69
C GLN A 11 -32.13 -4.64 6.00
N ALA A 12 -33.18 -5.04 6.74
CA ALA A 12 -34.54 -5.11 6.21
C ALA A 12 -35.07 -3.75 5.77
N ALA A 13 -34.69 -2.64 6.44
CA ALA A 13 -35.05 -1.31 6.00
C ALA A 13 -34.42 -0.93 4.65
N ALA A 14 -33.28 -1.51 4.31
CA ALA A 14 -32.62 -1.31 3.01
C ALA A 14 -33.39 -1.96 1.85
N TYR A 15 -34.30 -2.91 2.09
CA TYR A 15 -35.09 -3.52 1.02
C TYR A 15 -35.85 -2.49 0.18
N GLN A 16 -36.48 -1.52 0.86
CA GLN A 16 -37.26 -0.52 0.16
C GLN A 16 -36.37 0.37 -0.70
N LEU A 17 -35.19 0.70 -0.22
CA LEU A 17 -34.21 1.47 -0.97
C LEU A 17 -33.71 0.69 -2.19
N VAL A 18 -33.33 -0.56 -2.00
CA VAL A 18 -32.71 -1.38 -3.08
C VAL A 18 -33.75 -1.82 -4.10
N LEU A 19 -34.97 -2.21 -3.65
CA LEU A 19 -36.02 -2.72 -4.52
C LEU A 19 -36.81 -1.61 -5.20
N ASN A 20 -37.31 -0.66 -4.41
CA ASN A 20 -38.25 0.36 -4.85
C ASN A 20 -37.57 1.70 -5.15
N ARG A 21 -36.25 1.81 -4.90
CA ARG A 21 -35.46 3.06 -5.06
C ARG A 21 -36.07 4.23 -4.27
N LYS A 22 -36.61 3.93 -3.08
CA LYS A 22 -37.28 4.92 -2.22
C LYS A 22 -36.83 4.77 -0.77
N VAL A 23 -36.77 5.92 -0.09
CA VAL A 23 -36.62 6.02 1.38
C VAL A 23 -37.78 6.86 1.88
N GLY A 24 -38.73 6.20 2.54
CA GLY A 24 -39.99 6.87 2.92
C GLY A 24 -40.70 7.43 1.69
N GLN A 25 -40.90 8.75 1.66
CA GLN A 25 -41.55 9.48 0.56
C GLN A 25 -40.58 9.87 -0.59
N TYR A 26 -39.28 9.76 -0.37
CA TYR A 26 -38.26 10.21 -1.31
C TYR A 26 -37.88 9.10 -2.28
N ALA A 27 -38.04 9.36 -3.58
CA ALA A 27 -37.56 8.49 -4.63
C ALA A 27 -36.13 8.86 -5.04
N LEU A 28 -35.28 7.87 -5.26
CA LEU A 28 -33.97 8.09 -5.85
C LEU A 28 -34.13 8.44 -7.35
N PRO A 29 -33.37 9.41 -7.87
CA PRO A 29 -33.32 9.68 -9.31
C PRO A 29 -32.86 8.46 -10.10
N ASP A 30 -33.32 8.32 -11.36
CA ASP A 30 -33.03 7.16 -12.18
C ASP A 30 -31.54 6.99 -12.51
N ASN A 31 -30.77 8.09 -12.53
CA ASN A 31 -29.34 8.09 -12.79
C ASN A 31 -28.47 7.69 -11.58
N VAL A 32 -29.07 7.48 -10.38
CA VAL A 32 -28.34 7.03 -9.18
C VAL A 32 -28.20 5.51 -9.21
N ARG A 33 -26.99 4.99 -9.01
CA ARG A 33 -26.73 3.56 -8.79
C ARG A 33 -26.48 3.27 -7.32
N ILE A 34 -26.99 2.15 -6.85
CA ILE A 34 -26.77 1.71 -5.46
C ILE A 34 -25.62 0.71 -5.47
N VAL A 35 -24.57 1.05 -4.75
CA VAL A 35 -23.40 0.19 -4.52
C VAL A 35 -23.26 -0.01 -3.02
N CYS A 36 -23.07 -1.26 -2.60
CA CYS A 36 -22.86 -1.62 -1.21
C CYS A 36 -21.51 -2.29 -1.04
N ALA A 37 -20.85 -2.02 0.08
CA ALA A 37 -19.64 -2.72 0.48
C ALA A 37 -19.90 -3.40 1.84
N GLY A 38 -19.15 -4.48 2.10
CA GLY A 38 -19.22 -5.20 3.36
C GLY A 38 -18.04 -6.13 3.50
N ASN A 39 -17.80 -6.62 4.71
CA ASN A 39 -16.72 -7.53 5.01
C ASN A 39 -17.16 -8.98 4.78
N HIS A 40 -16.21 -9.86 4.47
CA HIS A 40 -16.49 -11.28 4.36
C HIS A 40 -16.84 -11.87 5.75
N GLN A 41 -17.76 -12.82 5.83
CA GLN A 41 -18.14 -13.42 7.11
C GLN A 41 -16.99 -14.17 7.77
N THR A 42 -16.02 -14.62 6.97
CA THR A 42 -14.80 -15.28 7.45
C THR A 42 -13.82 -14.34 8.12
N ASP A 43 -13.97 -13.02 7.93
CA ASP A 43 -12.97 -12.02 8.36
C ASP A 43 -13.10 -11.62 9.83
N ARG A 44 -13.94 -12.33 10.61
CA ARG A 44 -14.21 -12.08 12.03
C ARG A 44 -14.62 -10.63 12.38
N GLY A 45 -15.01 -9.85 11.39
CA GLY A 45 -15.70 -8.58 11.61
C GLY A 45 -17.10 -8.80 12.18
N VAL A 46 -17.70 -7.76 12.72
CA VAL A 46 -19.11 -7.78 13.08
C VAL A 46 -19.92 -7.86 11.79
N THR A 47 -20.26 -9.06 11.37
CA THR A 47 -21.03 -9.30 10.14
C THR A 47 -22.24 -10.18 10.45
N TYR A 48 -23.37 -9.82 9.88
CA TYR A 48 -24.59 -10.63 9.92
C TYR A 48 -24.84 -11.24 8.55
N ASN A 49 -25.44 -12.42 8.53
CA ASN A 49 -25.92 -12.99 7.28
C ASN A 49 -26.92 -12.04 6.63
N MET A 50 -26.65 -11.68 5.39
CA MET A 50 -27.60 -10.91 4.61
C MET A 50 -28.84 -11.79 4.35
N PRO A 51 -30.05 -11.29 4.63
CA PRO A 51 -31.27 -12.05 4.32
C PRO A 51 -31.35 -12.39 2.82
N SER A 52 -31.70 -13.64 2.51
CA SER A 52 -31.72 -14.12 1.10
C SER A 52 -32.46 -13.22 0.12
N PRO A 53 -33.62 -12.61 0.48
CA PRO A 53 -34.30 -11.69 -0.44
C PRO A 53 -33.49 -10.44 -0.73
N LEU A 54 -32.66 -9.94 0.18
CA LEU A 54 -31.78 -8.78 -0.05
C LEU A 54 -30.57 -9.21 -0.88
N ALA A 55 -29.94 -10.31 -0.50
CA ALA A 55 -28.77 -10.83 -1.22
C ALA A 55 -29.07 -11.07 -2.72
N ASN A 56 -30.22 -11.64 -3.04
CA ASN A 56 -30.63 -11.90 -4.43
C ASN A 56 -30.88 -10.65 -5.29
N ARG A 57 -30.80 -9.45 -4.70
CA ARG A 57 -30.98 -8.17 -5.40
C ARG A 57 -29.65 -7.49 -5.75
N PHE A 58 -28.55 -8.06 -5.34
CA PHE A 58 -27.20 -7.56 -5.65
C PHE A 58 -26.46 -8.50 -6.59
N ALA A 59 -25.65 -7.92 -7.46
CA ALA A 59 -24.53 -8.63 -8.06
C ALA A 59 -23.37 -8.62 -7.05
N HIS A 60 -22.97 -9.81 -6.60
CA HIS A 60 -21.90 -9.95 -5.63
C HIS A 60 -20.54 -10.00 -6.32
N ILE A 61 -19.61 -9.15 -5.88
CA ILE A 61 -18.24 -9.08 -6.40
C ILE A 61 -17.29 -9.21 -5.21
N ASN A 62 -16.44 -10.22 -5.25
CA ASN A 62 -15.39 -10.38 -4.24
C ASN A 62 -14.16 -9.56 -4.65
N MET A 63 -13.72 -8.66 -3.77
CA MET A 63 -12.48 -7.90 -3.94
C MET A 63 -11.33 -8.69 -3.35
N ALA A 64 -10.25 -8.81 -4.08
CA ALA A 64 -8.99 -9.39 -3.62
C ALA A 64 -7.89 -8.34 -3.66
N VAL A 65 -6.87 -8.51 -2.81
CA VAL A 65 -5.67 -7.68 -2.89
C VAL A 65 -4.82 -8.20 -4.04
N ASP A 66 -4.52 -7.32 -5.00
CA ASP A 66 -3.59 -7.57 -6.09
C ASP A 66 -2.33 -6.72 -5.90
N PHE A 67 -1.17 -7.34 -6.06
CA PHE A 67 0.11 -6.68 -5.84
C PHE A 67 0.43 -5.65 -6.93
N ASP A 68 0.21 -6.00 -8.20
CA ASP A 68 0.57 -5.14 -9.33
C ASP A 68 -0.35 -3.92 -9.39
N ASP A 69 -1.65 -4.09 -9.11
CA ASP A 69 -2.60 -3.00 -8.96
C ASP A 69 -2.22 -2.08 -7.80
N PHE A 70 -1.80 -2.66 -6.66
CA PHE A 70 -1.32 -1.87 -5.53
C PHE A 70 -0.06 -1.07 -5.90
N MET A 71 0.90 -1.66 -6.59
CA MET A 71 2.13 -0.96 -6.98
C MET A 71 1.86 0.18 -7.96
N ASN A 72 0.96 -0.04 -8.93
CA ASN A 72 0.51 1.03 -9.83
C ASN A 72 -0.15 2.18 -9.05
N PHE A 73 -0.98 1.85 -8.07
CA PHE A 73 -1.57 2.85 -7.18
C PHE A 73 -0.47 3.58 -6.37
N ALA A 74 0.46 2.85 -5.76
CA ALA A 74 1.48 3.39 -4.87
C ALA A 74 2.37 4.41 -5.56
N VAL A 75 2.83 4.11 -6.77
CA VAL A 75 3.66 5.03 -7.57
C VAL A 75 2.88 6.29 -7.96
N ASN A 76 1.61 6.16 -8.34
CA ASN A 76 0.79 7.30 -8.79
C ASN A 76 0.23 8.16 -7.63
N ASN A 77 0.30 7.69 -6.38
CA ASN A 77 -0.25 8.37 -5.21
C ASN A 77 0.80 8.70 -4.15
N ASN A 78 2.07 8.85 -4.55
CA ASN A 78 3.17 9.28 -3.68
C ASN A 78 3.29 8.44 -2.39
N VAL A 79 3.18 7.12 -2.49
CA VAL A 79 3.54 6.24 -1.38
C VAL A 79 5.05 6.30 -1.20
N HIS A 80 5.53 6.31 0.05
CA HIS A 80 6.95 6.50 0.36
C HIS A 80 7.82 5.46 -0.36
N PRO A 81 8.95 5.86 -0.98
CA PRO A 81 9.82 4.96 -1.76
C PRO A 81 10.30 3.74 -0.97
N ASP A 82 10.59 3.87 0.32
CA ASP A 82 11.00 2.75 1.17
C ASP A 82 9.91 1.67 1.25
N VAL A 83 8.64 2.06 1.33
CA VAL A 83 7.51 1.13 1.34
C VAL A 83 7.42 0.40 0.00
N ILE A 84 7.54 1.14 -1.11
CA ILE A 84 7.53 0.59 -2.46
C ILE A 84 8.71 -0.39 -2.64
N GLY A 85 9.91 0.01 -2.22
CA GLY A 85 11.12 -0.80 -2.30
C GLY A 85 11.00 -2.10 -1.50
N TYR A 86 10.56 -2.00 -0.25
CA TYR A 86 10.36 -3.16 0.61
C TYR A 86 9.33 -4.14 0.05
N LEU A 87 8.17 -3.65 -0.36
CA LEU A 87 7.10 -4.52 -0.86
C LEU A 87 7.45 -5.18 -2.20
N ASN A 88 8.27 -4.56 -3.04
CA ASN A 88 8.81 -5.25 -4.21
C ASN A 88 9.73 -6.41 -3.83
N PHE A 89 10.49 -6.28 -2.74
CA PHE A 89 11.33 -7.35 -2.20
C PHE A 89 10.50 -8.43 -1.49
N ALA A 90 9.51 -8.03 -0.68
CA ALA A 90 8.71 -8.90 0.18
C ALA A 90 7.21 -8.80 -0.17
N LYS A 91 6.84 -9.22 -1.38
CA LYS A 91 5.46 -9.08 -1.91
C LYS A 91 4.37 -9.66 -0.99
N GLY A 92 4.67 -10.75 -0.31
CA GLY A 92 3.73 -11.40 0.62
C GLY A 92 3.39 -10.54 1.84
N ASP A 93 4.24 -9.60 2.20
CA ASP A 93 4.02 -8.71 3.34
C ASP A 93 3.07 -7.53 3.01
N LEU A 94 2.56 -7.44 1.77
CA LEU A 94 1.51 -6.47 1.41
C LEU A 94 0.21 -6.72 2.17
N PHE A 95 -0.15 -7.99 2.36
CA PHE A 95 -1.39 -8.39 3.03
C PHE A 95 -1.14 -9.65 3.86
N ASP A 96 -1.18 -9.51 5.18
CA ASP A 96 -0.93 -10.59 6.15
C ASP A 96 -2.06 -10.63 7.18
N PHE A 97 -3.28 -10.89 6.71
CA PHE A 97 -4.45 -11.03 7.56
C PHE A 97 -4.77 -12.50 7.80
N ASP A 98 -4.61 -12.95 9.04
CA ASP A 98 -5.10 -14.25 9.49
C ASP A 98 -6.27 -14.09 10.48
N PRO A 99 -7.51 -14.45 10.08
CA PRO A 99 -8.66 -14.37 10.97
C PRO A 99 -8.52 -15.20 12.25
N LYS A 100 -7.69 -16.24 12.26
CA LYS A 100 -7.47 -17.09 13.43
C LYS A 100 -6.50 -16.49 14.42
N ASN A 101 -5.58 -15.69 13.96
CA ASN A 101 -4.50 -15.08 14.75
C ASN A 101 -4.42 -13.58 14.54
N ALA A 102 -5.55 -12.93 14.32
CA ALA A 102 -5.57 -11.49 14.11
C ALA A 102 -5.13 -10.76 15.39
N GLY A 103 -3.91 -10.26 15.38
CA GLY A 103 -3.40 -9.28 16.34
C GLY A 103 -4.14 -7.94 16.20
N LYS A 104 -3.73 -6.95 17.00
CA LYS A 104 -4.30 -5.60 16.91
C LYS A 104 -3.89 -4.89 15.62
N ALA A 105 -2.70 -5.20 15.08
CA ALA A 105 -2.14 -4.64 13.87
C ALA A 105 -1.74 -5.77 12.90
N TRP A 106 -1.97 -5.56 11.61
CA TRP A 106 -1.62 -6.49 10.55
C TRP A 106 -1.45 -5.72 9.23
N ALA A 107 -0.59 -6.26 8.34
CA ALA A 107 -0.27 -5.61 7.09
C ALA A 107 -1.43 -5.67 6.09
N SER A 108 -1.74 -4.53 5.52
CA SER A 108 -2.73 -4.35 4.47
C SER A 108 -2.35 -3.16 3.59
N PRO A 109 -2.88 -3.04 2.37
CA PRO A 109 -2.70 -1.84 1.56
C PRO A 109 -2.98 -0.54 2.32
N ARG A 110 -4.01 -0.53 3.16
CA ARG A 110 -4.37 0.63 3.98
C ARG A 110 -3.32 0.95 5.03
N SER A 111 -2.83 -0.05 5.78
CA SER A 111 -1.84 0.16 6.84
C SER A 111 -0.48 0.57 6.27
N TRP A 112 -0.12 0.10 5.08
CA TRP A 112 1.07 0.55 4.37
C TRP A 112 0.97 2.00 3.91
N VAL A 113 -0.16 2.40 3.31
CA VAL A 113 -0.34 3.74 2.76
C VAL A 113 -0.61 4.77 3.84
N ARG A 114 -1.63 4.53 4.69
CA ARG A 114 -2.08 5.52 5.69
C ARG A 114 -1.36 5.40 7.03
N GLY A 115 -0.75 4.25 7.31
CA GLY A 115 0.11 4.04 8.46
C GLY A 115 1.56 4.35 8.11
N VAL A 116 2.29 3.32 7.66
CA VAL A 116 3.76 3.38 7.50
C VAL A 116 4.22 4.52 6.59
N SER A 117 3.66 4.63 5.37
CA SER A 117 4.06 5.70 4.44
C SER A 117 3.84 7.10 5.02
N SER A 118 2.72 7.31 5.73
CA SER A 118 2.44 8.62 6.36
C SER A 118 3.40 8.92 7.52
N MET A 119 3.78 7.91 8.31
CA MET A 119 4.79 8.04 9.37
C MET A 119 6.13 8.48 8.79
N LEU A 120 6.59 7.82 7.72
CA LEU A 120 7.86 8.13 7.06
C LEU A 120 7.93 9.54 6.48
N PHE A 121 6.81 10.11 6.06
CA PHE A 121 6.74 11.51 5.63
C PHE A 121 6.61 12.51 6.78
N THR A 122 6.45 12.04 8.03
CA THR A 122 6.33 12.94 9.17
C THR A 122 7.70 13.55 9.52
N PRO A 123 7.82 14.88 9.56
CA PRO A 123 9.08 15.52 9.93
C PRO A 123 9.58 15.02 11.28
N GLY A 124 10.84 14.63 11.35
CA GLY A 124 11.48 14.13 12.56
C GLY A 124 11.34 12.63 12.81
N PHE A 125 10.53 11.91 12.05
CA PHE A 125 10.40 10.45 12.21
C PHE A 125 11.76 9.75 12.07
N ASP A 126 12.55 10.08 11.06
CA ASP A 126 13.87 9.47 10.81
C ASP A 126 14.93 9.82 11.84
N THR A 127 14.69 10.85 12.65
CA THR A 127 15.58 11.26 13.76
C THR A 127 15.08 10.80 15.13
N ALA A 128 13.92 10.16 15.21
CA ALA A 128 13.39 9.58 16.43
C ALA A 128 14.21 8.34 16.87
N ASP A 129 14.04 7.93 18.12
CA ASP A 129 14.69 6.72 18.63
C ASP A 129 14.30 5.50 17.77
N PRO A 130 15.26 4.65 17.35
CA PRO A 130 14.98 3.47 16.54
C PRO A 130 13.97 2.49 17.16
N ILE A 131 13.89 2.44 18.50
CA ILE A 131 12.92 1.61 19.21
C ILE A 131 11.52 2.19 19.04
N GLU A 132 11.39 3.52 19.12
CA GLU A 132 10.13 4.22 18.90
C GLU A 132 9.65 4.07 17.47
N GLN A 133 10.53 4.32 16.49
CA GLN A 133 10.22 4.11 15.07
C GLN A 133 9.69 2.70 14.81
N LYS A 134 10.39 1.68 15.33
CA LYS A 134 9.96 0.29 15.18
C LYS A 134 8.60 0.03 15.83
N ALA A 135 8.36 0.58 17.02
CA ALA A 135 7.10 0.40 17.73
C ALA A 135 5.92 1.05 16.98
N GLU A 136 6.10 2.24 16.42
CA GLU A 136 5.09 2.91 15.60
C GLU A 136 4.76 2.12 14.34
N ILE A 137 5.78 1.65 13.61
CA ILE A 137 5.60 0.81 12.42
C ILE A 137 4.89 -0.50 12.80
N ALA A 138 5.28 -1.14 13.93
CA ALA A 138 4.65 -2.35 14.41
C ALA A 138 3.17 -2.14 14.76
N GLY A 139 2.83 -0.96 15.27
CA GLY A 139 1.44 -0.57 15.51
C GLY A 139 0.58 -0.50 14.24
N ALA A 140 1.19 -0.38 13.06
CA ALA A 140 0.48 -0.36 11.78
C ALA A 140 0.44 -1.72 11.08
N VAL A 141 1.57 -2.47 11.06
CA VAL A 141 1.71 -3.68 10.22
C VAL A 141 2.01 -4.95 11.01
N GLY A 142 2.12 -4.87 12.32
CA GLY A 142 2.48 -5.98 13.21
C GLY A 142 4.00 -6.14 13.40
N ASP A 143 4.39 -6.72 14.55
CA ASP A 143 5.80 -6.80 15.00
C ASP A 143 6.73 -7.51 14.00
N GLY A 144 6.26 -8.63 13.44
CA GLY A 144 7.07 -9.46 12.54
C GLY A 144 7.44 -8.74 11.24
N ILE A 145 6.46 -8.08 10.63
CA ILE A 145 6.65 -7.33 9.40
C ILE A 145 7.42 -6.03 9.67
N ALA A 146 7.12 -5.34 10.77
CA ALA A 146 7.86 -4.15 11.18
C ALA A 146 9.36 -4.42 11.36
N ALA A 147 9.72 -5.56 11.97
CA ALA A 147 11.12 -5.93 12.14
C ALA A 147 11.84 -6.14 10.80
N LYS A 148 11.19 -6.81 9.84
CA LYS A 148 11.73 -7.02 8.48
C LYS A 148 11.87 -5.69 7.74
N PHE A 149 10.87 -4.82 7.84
CA PHE A 149 10.87 -3.52 7.17
C PHE A 149 11.96 -2.59 7.71
N VAL A 150 12.11 -2.49 9.04
CA VAL A 150 13.17 -1.70 9.66
C VAL A 150 14.56 -2.21 9.27
N GLU A 151 14.75 -3.52 9.24
CA GLU A 151 16.03 -4.10 8.79
C GLU A 151 16.31 -3.83 7.31
N HIS A 152 15.28 -3.90 6.46
CA HIS A 152 15.41 -3.52 5.05
C HIS A 152 15.83 -2.05 4.90
N ARG A 153 15.22 -1.12 5.66
CA ARG A 153 15.61 0.30 5.67
C ARG A 153 17.05 0.48 6.15
N ARG A 154 17.45 -0.20 7.23
CA ARG A 154 18.82 -0.15 7.75
C ARG A 154 19.86 -0.56 6.71
N VAL A 155 19.58 -1.60 5.92
CA VAL A 155 20.46 -2.00 4.82
C VAL A 155 20.50 -0.92 3.73
N ALA A 156 19.37 -0.30 3.45
CA ALA A 156 19.27 0.78 2.45
C ALA A 156 20.10 2.03 2.83
N GLU A 157 20.28 2.32 4.12
CA GLU A 157 21.12 3.44 4.60
C GLU A 157 22.60 3.34 4.19
N PHE A 158 23.09 2.13 3.93
CA PHE A 158 24.46 1.91 3.45
C PHE A 158 24.59 2.01 1.92
N LEU A 159 23.47 2.19 1.22
CA LEU A 159 23.48 2.35 -0.22
C LEU A 159 23.98 3.76 -0.61
N PRO A 160 24.64 3.88 -1.79
CA PRO A 160 24.91 5.19 -2.33
C PRO A 160 23.60 5.96 -2.55
N SER A 161 23.64 7.27 -2.37
CA SER A 161 22.47 8.09 -2.64
C SER A 161 22.07 7.99 -4.13
N VAL A 162 20.77 7.98 -4.37
CA VAL A 162 20.22 7.93 -5.73
C VAL A 162 20.73 9.11 -6.57
N GLU A 163 20.83 10.29 -5.96
CA GLU A 163 21.33 11.52 -6.58
C GLU A 163 22.79 11.38 -7.03
N ASP A 164 23.65 10.74 -6.20
CA ASP A 164 25.06 10.54 -6.55
C ASP A 164 25.25 9.52 -7.67
N VAL A 165 24.40 8.51 -7.73
CA VAL A 165 24.36 7.56 -8.85
C VAL A 165 23.91 8.27 -10.14
N LEU A 166 22.82 9.02 -10.08
CA LEU A 166 22.27 9.74 -11.24
C LEU A 166 23.19 10.90 -11.70
N ALA A 167 23.94 11.49 -10.76
CA ALA A 167 24.99 12.46 -11.10
C ALA A 167 26.26 11.81 -11.70
N GLY A 168 26.33 10.46 -11.72
CA GLY A 168 27.48 9.71 -12.24
C GLY A 168 28.71 9.71 -11.33
N LYS A 169 28.57 10.12 -10.06
CA LYS A 169 29.64 10.12 -9.07
C LYS A 169 29.95 8.70 -8.58
N VAL A 170 28.94 7.86 -8.46
CA VAL A 170 29.07 6.44 -8.08
C VAL A 170 28.78 5.60 -9.30
N LYS A 171 29.73 4.72 -9.63
CA LYS A 171 29.66 3.88 -10.85
C LYS A 171 29.35 2.43 -10.56
N LYS A 172 29.64 1.96 -9.34
CA LYS A 172 29.45 0.55 -8.95
C LYS A 172 29.03 0.46 -7.50
N LEU A 173 28.23 -0.55 -7.20
CA LEU A 173 27.89 -0.91 -5.83
C LEU A 173 29.08 -1.62 -5.15
N ASP A 174 29.26 -1.36 -3.85
CA ASP A 174 30.23 -2.08 -3.04
C ASP A 174 29.98 -3.60 -3.10
N THR A 175 31.08 -4.40 -3.12
CA THR A 175 30.99 -5.85 -3.32
C THR A 175 30.14 -6.55 -2.24
N LYS A 176 30.14 -6.04 -1.02
CA LYS A 176 29.31 -6.59 0.08
C LYS A 176 27.83 -6.28 -0.15
N LEU A 177 27.52 -5.03 -0.47
CA LEU A 177 26.15 -4.60 -0.77
C LEU A 177 25.61 -5.23 -2.05
N ASN A 178 26.47 -5.53 -3.01
CA ASN A 178 26.09 -6.21 -4.25
C ASN A 178 25.63 -7.66 -4.03
N GLN A 179 25.93 -8.28 -2.88
CA GLN A 179 25.40 -9.59 -2.51
C GLN A 179 24.04 -9.52 -1.83
N GLU A 180 23.64 -8.34 -1.35
CA GLU A 180 22.37 -8.13 -0.65
C GLU A 180 21.24 -7.82 -1.64
N ILE A 181 20.35 -8.79 -1.86
CA ILE A 181 19.23 -8.66 -2.80
C ILE A 181 18.31 -7.51 -2.41
N SER A 182 18.01 -7.34 -1.11
CA SER A 182 17.16 -6.26 -0.60
C SER A 182 17.72 -4.87 -0.92
N ALA A 183 19.06 -4.72 -0.80
CA ALA A 183 19.77 -3.50 -1.14
C ALA A 183 19.61 -3.14 -2.62
N LYS A 184 19.77 -4.12 -3.51
CA LYS A 184 19.56 -3.89 -4.95
C LYS A 184 18.15 -3.44 -5.28
N TYR A 185 17.15 -4.09 -4.67
CA TYR A 185 15.76 -3.68 -4.88
C TYR A 185 15.51 -2.24 -4.41
N ALA A 186 15.95 -1.88 -3.20
CA ALA A 186 15.80 -0.53 -2.68
C ALA A 186 16.41 0.52 -3.61
N LEU A 187 17.65 0.28 -4.07
CA LEU A 187 18.34 1.21 -4.95
C LEU A 187 17.68 1.34 -6.32
N VAL A 188 17.32 0.21 -6.96
CA VAL A 188 16.66 0.23 -8.28
C VAL A 188 15.32 0.94 -8.22
N ILE A 189 14.54 0.73 -7.16
CA ILE A 189 13.25 1.43 -6.99
C ILE A 189 13.48 2.92 -6.75
N GLY A 190 14.46 3.30 -5.92
CA GLY A 190 14.82 4.70 -5.72
C GLY A 190 15.24 5.39 -7.03
N LEU A 191 16.09 4.75 -7.83
CA LEU A 191 16.50 5.24 -9.15
C LEU A 191 15.30 5.42 -10.09
N ALA A 192 14.41 4.42 -10.15
CA ALA A 192 13.23 4.48 -11.00
C ALA A 192 12.26 5.61 -10.57
N TYR A 193 12.10 5.80 -9.26
CA TYR A 193 11.25 6.86 -8.71
C TYR A 193 11.79 8.25 -9.08
N THR A 194 13.07 8.52 -8.80
CA THR A 194 13.69 9.83 -9.11
C THR A 194 13.72 10.11 -10.61
N LEU A 195 14.01 9.09 -11.43
CA LEU A 195 13.95 9.23 -12.89
C LEU A 195 12.54 9.53 -13.38
N ASN A 196 11.50 8.98 -12.76
CA ASN A 196 10.13 9.32 -13.10
C ASN A 196 9.79 10.77 -12.72
N GLU A 197 10.25 11.29 -11.57
CA GLU A 197 10.09 12.70 -11.21
C GLU A 197 10.76 13.62 -12.21
N THR A 198 12.01 13.32 -12.60
CA THR A 198 12.73 14.12 -13.63
C THR A 198 12.02 14.06 -14.98
N TYR A 199 11.46 12.91 -15.35
CA TYR A 199 10.66 12.78 -16.57
C TYR A 199 9.38 13.64 -16.51
N GLN A 200 8.66 13.64 -15.40
CA GLN A 200 7.45 14.43 -15.19
C GLN A 200 7.72 15.94 -15.15
N SER A 201 8.91 16.36 -14.70
CA SER A 201 9.34 17.77 -14.72
C SER A 201 9.55 18.33 -16.13
N ASN A 202 9.49 17.48 -17.16
CA ASN A 202 9.69 17.80 -18.57
C ASN A 202 11.10 18.34 -18.95
N ASP A 203 12.11 18.16 -18.08
CA ASP A 203 13.51 18.42 -18.38
C ASP A 203 14.15 17.24 -19.12
N LYS A 204 13.94 17.20 -20.43
CA LYS A 204 14.44 16.13 -21.31
C LYS A 204 15.96 15.98 -21.29
N LYS A 205 16.71 17.06 -21.00
CA LYS A 205 18.17 17.03 -21.00
C LYS A 205 18.68 16.41 -19.69
N ALA A 206 18.14 16.83 -18.56
CA ALA A 206 18.44 16.24 -17.27
C ALA A 206 18.06 14.75 -17.27
N PHE A 207 16.84 14.41 -17.63
CA PHE A 207 16.37 13.03 -17.72
C PHE A 207 17.30 12.13 -18.55
N LYS A 208 17.70 12.56 -19.77
CA LYS A 208 18.60 11.78 -20.62
C LYS A 208 19.94 11.51 -19.97
N THR A 209 20.50 12.48 -19.26
CA THR A 209 21.78 12.35 -18.57
C THR A 209 21.69 11.40 -17.39
N GLU A 210 20.71 11.60 -16.53
CA GLU A 210 20.44 10.77 -15.34
C GLU A 210 20.10 9.34 -15.74
N PHE A 211 19.25 9.16 -16.73
CA PHE A 211 18.89 7.83 -17.26
C PHE A 211 20.11 7.06 -17.75
N ASN A 212 21.02 7.72 -18.48
CA ASN A 212 22.25 7.07 -18.95
C ASN A 212 23.18 6.66 -17.78
N HIS A 213 23.28 7.48 -16.74
CA HIS A 213 24.05 7.14 -15.55
C HIS A 213 23.42 5.98 -14.79
N GLY A 214 22.11 6.00 -14.56
CA GLY A 214 21.37 4.94 -13.90
C GLY A 214 21.47 3.60 -14.62
N ILE A 215 21.33 3.61 -15.95
CA ILE A 215 21.50 2.38 -16.76
C ILE A 215 22.91 1.82 -16.67
N ARG A 216 23.95 2.67 -16.78
CA ARG A 216 25.34 2.21 -16.64
C ARG A 216 25.60 1.59 -15.27
N PHE A 217 25.13 2.26 -14.22
CA PHE A 217 25.27 1.74 -12.87
C PHE A 217 24.57 0.39 -12.67
N ALA A 218 23.40 0.19 -13.28
CA ALA A 218 22.67 -1.06 -13.19
C ALA A 218 23.31 -2.22 -13.97
N TYR A 219 24.13 -1.91 -14.98
CA TYR A 219 24.84 -2.91 -15.80
C TYR A 219 26.20 -3.33 -15.23
N ASP A 220 26.87 -2.47 -14.47
CA ASP A 220 28.20 -2.67 -13.88
C ASP A 220 28.14 -3.30 -12.48
#